data_2e1f36559ec458d0b66e727413738862
#
_entry.id   2e1f36559ec458d0b66e727413738862
#
_cell.length_a   1.000
_cell.length_b   1.000
_cell.length_c   1.000
_cell.angle_alpha   90.00
_cell.angle_beta   90.00
_cell.angle_gamma   90.00
#
_symmetry.space_group_name_H-M   'P 1'
#
loop_
_entity.id
_entity.type
_entity.pdbx_description
1 polymer ?
#
loop_
_entity_poly.entity_id
_entity_poly.type
_entity_poly.pdbx_seq_one_letter_code
_entity_poly.pdbx_strand_id
1 'polypeptide(L)'
;MLRRKVYRASVRLLVLCLAAALGPAPALAEELPKLGIALAQTSVSGLSSGAYMAGQIEVAHSKDIVGVGIVAGGPFACAETESSQLFPYWPVVMWQNATQAANACMKVTWGAPDADKLAKRAKELAEDGKIDDLSGLADDKVYLFSGNDDQTVLRAVVEADKRFYAAAGVPEANVTLVEKKGGHAFLTETDGTACGLSKEPYISACDYDQAKAILEWIYGSPLADPSPSLTGKFITFDQSPFNKGVTSGLAAEGAVYVPDNCASHPGCRLHIALHGCDQARETVGDAFIKESGFARYADTNRLVILFPQIAGSTVNPHGCWDWWGYSDIDYLSKDAPQIQAIWDMAGRLAMQP
;
A
#
# COMPACT_ATOMS: atom_id res chain seq x y z
N MET A 1 65.92 66.76 -29.42
CA MET A 1 66.20 65.68 -28.44
C MET A 1 64.86 65.20 -27.81
N LEU A 2 64.26 64.15 -28.34
CA LEU A 2 62.98 63.62 -27.82
C LEU A 2 63.30 62.38 -26.95
N ARG A 3 62.96 62.43 -25.68
CA ARG A 3 63.05 61.25 -24.78
C ARG A 3 61.71 60.46 -24.89
N ARG A 4 61.78 59.20 -25.38
CA ARG A 4 60.68 58.19 -25.35
C ARG A 4 60.59 57.63 -23.95
N LYS A 5 59.41 57.77 -23.31
CA LYS A 5 59.06 57.08 -22.11
C LYS A 5 58.48 55.73 -22.51
N VAL A 6 59.08 54.59 -22.04
CA VAL A 6 58.58 53.23 -22.19
C VAL A 6 57.68 52.91 -21.01
N TYR A 7 56.40 52.72 -21.26
CA TYR A 7 55.47 52.18 -20.25
C TYR A 7 55.56 50.65 -20.24
N ARG A 8 55.98 50.07 -19.12
CA ARG A 8 55.84 48.65 -18.85
C ARG A 8 54.45 48.39 -18.31
N ALA A 9 53.57 47.70 -19.08
CA ALA A 9 52.32 47.19 -18.63
C ALA A 9 52.51 45.84 -17.92
N SER A 10 52.25 45.81 -16.61
CA SER A 10 52.22 44.56 -15.84
C SER A 10 50.88 43.89 -16.00
N VAL A 11 50.83 42.80 -16.75
CA VAL A 11 49.63 41.92 -16.85
C VAL A 11 49.59 41.08 -15.59
N ARG A 12 48.65 41.35 -14.68
CA ARG A 12 48.31 40.48 -13.55
C ARG A 12 47.35 39.42 -14.03
N LEU A 13 47.79 38.17 -14.12
CA LEU A 13 46.97 36.99 -14.40
C LEU A 13 46.15 36.71 -13.14
N LEU A 14 44.83 36.97 -13.22
CA LEU A 14 43.87 36.56 -12.18
C LEU A 14 43.51 35.10 -12.44
N VAL A 15 44.05 34.19 -11.64
CA VAL A 15 43.65 32.78 -11.62
C VAL A 15 42.36 32.68 -10.78
N LEU A 16 41.21 32.64 -11.44
CA LEU A 16 39.94 32.31 -10.79
C LEU A 16 39.93 30.77 -10.50
N CYS A 17 40.17 30.40 -9.23
CA CYS A 17 39.83 29.04 -8.77
C CYS A 17 38.31 28.92 -8.70
N LEU A 18 37.69 28.26 -9.69
CA LEU A 18 36.33 27.71 -9.57
C LEU A 18 36.35 26.57 -8.57
N ALA A 19 36.02 26.84 -7.32
CA ALA A 19 35.65 25.80 -6.38
C ALA A 19 34.25 25.30 -6.79
N ALA A 20 34.20 24.20 -7.56
CA ALA A 20 32.95 23.46 -7.77
C ALA A 20 32.50 22.91 -6.41
N ALA A 21 31.45 23.51 -5.85
CA ALA A 21 30.75 22.94 -4.71
C ALA A 21 30.13 21.60 -5.16
N LEU A 22 30.80 20.50 -4.88
CA LEU A 22 30.21 19.17 -4.93
C LEU A 22 29.13 19.15 -3.84
N GLY A 23 27.88 19.45 -4.21
CA GLY A 23 26.75 19.12 -3.36
C GLY A 23 26.76 17.62 -3.06
N PRO A 24 26.19 17.19 -1.93
CA PRO A 24 26.06 15.76 -1.65
C PRO A 24 25.35 15.11 -2.84
N ALA A 25 25.97 14.06 -3.42
CA ALA A 25 25.32 13.25 -4.43
C ALA A 25 24.01 12.71 -3.83
N PRO A 26 22.89 12.69 -4.59
CA PRO A 26 21.69 12.05 -4.11
C PRO A 26 22.05 10.62 -3.72
N ALA A 27 21.71 10.21 -2.50
CA ALA A 27 21.87 8.84 -2.06
C ALA A 27 21.02 7.99 -3.02
N LEU A 28 21.64 7.07 -3.74
CA LEU A 28 20.92 6.11 -4.56
C LEU A 28 20.07 5.25 -3.61
N ALA A 29 18.83 4.97 -4.00
CA ALA A 29 17.98 4.04 -3.27
C ALA A 29 18.70 2.68 -3.17
N GLU A 30 18.60 2.05 -2.02
CA GLU A 30 19.24 0.75 -1.77
C GLU A 30 18.48 -0.37 -2.50
N GLU A 31 19.12 -1.52 -2.69
CA GLU A 31 18.37 -2.72 -3.08
C GLU A 31 17.49 -3.18 -1.90
N LEU A 32 16.30 -3.69 -2.20
CA LEU A 32 15.47 -4.34 -1.18
C LEU A 32 16.23 -5.53 -0.59
N PRO A 33 16.46 -5.58 0.75
CA PRO A 33 17.31 -6.61 1.35
C PRO A 33 16.70 -8.01 1.25
N LYS A 34 17.56 -9.02 1.37
CA LYS A 34 17.15 -10.40 1.58
C LYS A 34 17.20 -10.67 3.08
N LEU A 35 16.14 -11.18 3.68
CA LEU A 35 15.99 -11.30 5.13
C LEU A 35 15.59 -12.72 5.57
N GLY A 36 15.23 -13.59 4.62
CA GLY A 36 14.70 -14.91 4.94
C GLY A 36 13.40 -14.85 5.76
N ILE A 37 12.50 -13.90 5.43
CA ILE A 37 11.20 -13.80 6.10
C ILE A 37 10.38 -15.07 5.90
N ALA A 38 9.44 -15.34 6.80
CA ALA A 38 8.46 -16.41 6.67
C ALA A 38 7.32 -15.98 5.74
N LEU A 39 7.45 -16.20 4.43
CA LEU A 39 6.50 -15.72 3.42
C LEU A 39 5.06 -16.19 3.71
N ALA A 40 4.88 -17.44 4.15
CA ALA A 40 3.57 -17.99 4.54
C ALA A 40 3.01 -17.41 5.87
N GLN A 41 3.63 -16.36 6.41
CA GLN A 41 3.16 -15.57 7.55
C GLN A 41 3.04 -14.09 7.16
N THR A 42 2.73 -13.84 5.89
CA THR A 42 2.54 -12.49 5.36
C THR A 42 1.12 -12.02 5.65
N SER A 43 0.98 -10.77 6.08
CA SER A 43 -0.29 -10.06 6.16
C SER A 43 -0.23 -8.77 5.37
N VAL A 44 -1.38 -8.22 5.02
CA VAL A 44 -1.48 -6.99 4.25
C VAL A 44 -2.55 -6.08 4.81
N SER A 45 -2.35 -4.77 4.76
CA SER A 45 -3.41 -3.82 5.08
C SER A 45 -3.26 -2.54 4.26
N GLY A 46 -4.31 -1.74 4.21
CA GLY A 46 -4.25 -0.45 3.55
C GLY A 46 -5.42 0.45 3.85
N LEU A 47 -5.29 1.70 3.40
CA LEU A 47 -6.34 2.71 3.44
C LEU A 47 -6.90 2.95 2.04
N SER A 48 -8.23 3.03 1.88
CA SER A 48 -8.87 3.49 0.63
C SER A 48 -8.44 2.63 -0.57
N SER A 49 -7.81 3.20 -1.61
CA SER A 49 -7.25 2.41 -2.73
C SER A 49 -6.27 1.34 -2.26
N GLY A 50 -5.48 1.63 -1.22
CA GLY A 50 -4.60 0.63 -0.59
C GLY A 50 -5.36 -0.47 0.12
N ALA A 51 -6.55 -0.19 0.65
CA ALA A 51 -7.43 -1.21 1.24
C ALA A 51 -8.01 -2.14 0.17
N TYR A 52 -8.43 -1.60 -0.97
CA TYR A 52 -8.86 -2.41 -2.13
C TYR A 52 -7.71 -3.28 -2.64
N MET A 53 -6.52 -2.71 -2.80
CA MET A 53 -5.33 -3.48 -3.21
C MET A 53 -4.97 -4.55 -2.18
N ALA A 54 -5.13 -4.27 -0.87
CA ALA A 54 -4.89 -5.27 0.18
C ALA A 54 -5.83 -6.47 0.03
N GLY A 55 -7.12 -6.23 -0.17
CA GLY A 55 -8.09 -7.30 -0.45
C GLY A 55 -7.80 -8.03 -1.77
N GLN A 56 -7.34 -7.32 -2.81
CA GLN A 56 -6.94 -7.96 -4.07
C GLN A 56 -5.73 -8.88 -3.88
N ILE A 57 -4.70 -8.46 -3.13
CA ILE A 57 -3.52 -9.27 -2.82
C ILE A 57 -3.92 -10.50 -1.99
N GLU A 58 -4.72 -10.32 -0.94
CA GLU A 58 -5.18 -11.43 -0.10
C GLU A 58 -5.93 -12.47 -0.91
N VAL A 59 -6.94 -12.07 -1.69
CA VAL A 59 -7.74 -13.00 -2.50
C VAL A 59 -6.91 -13.66 -3.59
N ALA A 60 -5.99 -12.90 -4.23
CA ALA A 60 -5.12 -13.45 -5.26
C ALA A 60 -4.10 -14.46 -4.73
N HIS A 61 -3.56 -14.26 -3.52
CA HIS A 61 -2.52 -15.07 -2.88
C HIS A 61 -3.00 -15.69 -1.56
N SER A 62 -4.25 -16.15 -1.52
CA SER A 62 -4.91 -16.64 -0.30
C SER A 62 -4.21 -17.82 0.39
N LYS A 63 -3.30 -18.52 -0.29
CA LYS A 63 -2.50 -19.62 0.30
C LYS A 63 -1.35 -19.13 1.18
N ASP A 64 -0.88 -17.92 0.96
CA ASP A 64 0.34 -17.37 1.56
C ASP A 64 0.07 -16.18 2.49
N ILE A 65 -1.14 -15.60 2.42
CA ILE A 65 -1.59 -14.51 3.30
C ILE A 65 -2.31 -15.10 4.50
N VAL A 66 -2.07 -14.57 5.70
CA VAL A 66 -2.71 -15.02 6.94
C VAL A 66 -3.78 -14.04 7.45
N GLY A 67 -3.98 -12.94 6.75
CA GLY A 67 -5.04 -11.98 7.05
C GLY A 67 -4.81 -10.61 6.48
N VAL A 68 -5.90 -9.84 6.48
CA VAL A 68 -5.99 -8.53 5.83
C VAL A 68 -6.60 -7.47 6.75
N GLY A 69 -6.15 -6.21 6.58
CA GLY A 69 -6.74 -5.02 7.18
C GLY A 69 -7.27 -4.06 6.12
N ILE A 70 -8.58 -3.96 5.99
CA ILE A 70 -9.26 -3.10 5.01
C ILE A 70 -9.82 -1.87 5.72
N VAL A 71 -9.12 -0.74 5.58
CA VAL A 71 -9.49 0.53 6.20
C VAL A 71 -10.17 1.41 5.16
N ALA A 72 -11.47 1.67 5.33
CA ALA A 72 -12.25 2.49 4.40
C ALA A 72 -12.11 2.00 2.94
N GLY A 73 -12.25 0.70 2.72
CA GLY A 73 -12.22 0.00 1.44
C GLY A 73 -13.52 -0.74 1.17
N GLY A 74 -13.48 -1.73 0.28
CA GLY A 74 -14.65 -2.52 -0.08
C GLY A 74 -14.26 -3.84 -0.75
N PRO A 75 -15.25 -4.63 -1.19
CA PRO A 75 -15.05 -6.00 -1.60
C PRO A 75 -14.20 -6.15 -2.86
N PHE A 76 -13.52 -7.27 -2.95
CA PHE A 76 -12.79 -7.72 -4.14
C PHE A 76 -13.64 -7.59 -5.39
N ALA A 77 -13.05 -7.21 -6.51
CA ALA A 77 -13.68 -7.02 -7.81
C ALA A 77 -14.82 -5.97 -7.85
N CYS A 78 -15.01 -5.15 -6.81
CA CYS A 78 -16.14 -4.21 -6.73
C CYS A 78 -16.24 -3.30 -7.95
N ALA A 79 -15.13 -2.82 -8.48
CA ALA A 79 -15.10 -1.91 -9.61
C ALA A 79 -15.21 -2.59 -10.98
N GLU A 80 -15.09 -3.92 -11.04
CA GLU A 80 -15.21 -4.67 -12.31
C GLU A 80 -16.64 -4.65 -12.83
N THR A 81 -16.83 -4.23 -14.07
CA THR A 81 -18.14 -4.18 -14.71
C THR A 81 -18.38 -5.42 -15.57
N GLU A 82 -19.65 -5.86 -15.75
CA GLU A 82 -19.97 -6.99 -16.64
C GLU A 82 -19.54 -6.74 -18.08
N SER A 83 -19.63 -5.49 -18.54
CA SER A 83 -19.22 -5.12 -19.88
C SER A 83 -17.70 -5.26 -20.09
N SER A 84 -16.90 -5.14 -19.05
CA SER A 84 -15.45 -5.36 -19.11
C SER A 84 -15.11 -6.81 -19.44
N GLN A 85 -15.92 -7.74 -18.97
CA GLN A 85 -15.76 -9.18 -19.22
C GLN A 85 -16.18 -9.55 -20.67
N LEU A 86 -17.20 -8.87 -21.21
CA LEU A 86 -17.74 -9.18 -22.54
C LEU A 86 -17.01 -8.49 -23.69
N PHE A 87 -16.51 -7.28 -23.45
CA PHE A 87 -15.86 -6.44 -24.46
C PHE A 87 -14.57 -5.81 -23.90
N PRO A 88 -13.46 -6.57 -23.82
CA PRO A 88 -12.26 -6.15 -23.15
C PRO A 88 -11.43 -5.14 -23.97
N TYR A 89 -12.03 -3.99 -24.33
CA TYR A 89 -11.30 -2.88 -24.93
C TYR A 89 -10.84 -1.93 -23.82
N TRP A 90 -9.60 -2.06 -23.43
CA TRP A 90 -9.01 -1.47 -22.21
C TRP A 90 -9.40 0.00 -21.92
N PRO A 91 -9.33 0.98 -22.84
CA PRO A 91 -9.71 2.36 -22.50
C PRO A 91 -11.18 2.53 -22.09
N VAL A 92 -12.09 1.74 -22.69
CA VAL A 92 -13.51 1.75 -22.33
C VAL A 92 -13.74 1.05 -21.01
N VAL A 93 -13.10 -0.09 -20.80
CA VAL A 93 -13.15 -0.87 -19.55
C VAL A 93 -12.68 -0.02 -18.37
N MET A 94 -11.50 0.61 -18.49
CA MET A 94 -10.96 1.48 -17.46
C MET A 94 -11.95 2.61 -17.08
N TRP A 95 -12.57 3.27 -18.06
CA TRP A 95 -13.52 4.32 -17.80
C TRP A 95 -14.83 3.81 -17.13
N GLN A 96 -15.35 2.66 -17.57
CA GLN A 96 -16.53 2.04 -16.98
C GLN A 96 -16.26 1.59 -15.55
N ASN A 97 -15.12 0.94 -15.31
CA ASN A 97 -14.71 0.52 -13.98
C ASN A 97 -14.48 1.72 -13.05
N ALA A 98 -13.85 2.79 -13.51
CA ALA A 98 -13.71 4.02 -12.72
C ALA A 98 -15.06 4.64 -12.35
N THR A 99 -16.03 4.56 -13.26
CA THR A 99 -17.41 5.04 -13.00
C THR A 99 -18.12 4.15 -11.98
N GLN A 100 -17.99 2.82 -12.09
CA GLN A 100 -18.48 1.85 -11.13
C GLN A 100 -17.83 2.06 -9.75
N ALA A 101 -16.52 2.23 -9.72
CA ALA A 101 -15.76 2.51 -8.52
C ALA A 101 -16.34 3.69 -7.74
N ALA A 102 -16.55 4.83 -8.42
CA ALA A 102 -17.08 6.04 -7.78
C ALA A 102 -18.51 5.89 -7.29
N ASN A 103 -19.38 5.22 -8.05
CA ASN A 103 -20.84 5.22 -7.81
C ASN A 103 -21.36 4.02 -7.00
N ALA A 104 -20.71 2.89 -7.06
CA ALA A 104 -21.11 1.69 -6.31
C ALA A 104 -20.13 1.35 -5.18
N CYS A 105 -18.81 1.47 -5.44
CA CYS A 105 -17.78 1.03 -4.50
C CYS A 105 -17.29 2.14 -3.55
N MET A 106 -17.76 3.37 -3.69
CA MET A 106 -17.49 4.47 -2.77
C MET A 106 -18.78 5.09 -2.23
N LYS A 107 -19.66 5.57 -3.10
CA LYS A 107 -20.83 6.41 -2.75
C LYS A 107 -22.16 5.67 -2.67
N VAL A 108 -22.23 4.43 -3.08
CA VAL A 108 -23.45 3.61 -3.20
C VAL A 108 -24.62 4.30 -3.94
N THR A 109 -24.30 5.23 -4.83
CA THR A 109 -25.32 5.95 -5.65
C THR A 109 -26.11 4.98 -6.52
N TRP A 110 -25.48 3.91 -6.98
CA TRP A 110 -26.09 2.82 -7.75
C TRP A 110 -26.48 1.61 -6.89
N GLY A 111 -26.52 1.77 -5.59
CA GLY A 111 -26.70 0.72 -4.61
C GLY A 111 -25.37 0.19 -4.06
N ALA A 112 -25.46 -0.50 -2.93
CA ALA A 112 -24.30 -1.16 -2.34
C ALA A 112 -23.83 -2.34 -3.21
N PRO A 113 -22.53 -2.69 -3.17
CA PRO A 113 -22.00 -3.83 -3.92
C PRO A 113 -22.73 -5.14 -3.58
N ASP A 114 -23.03 -5.93 -4.62
CA ASP A 114 -23.63 -7.26 -4.49
C ASP A 114 -22.55 -8.29 -4.12
N ALA A 115 -22.45 -8.60 -2.85
CA ALA A 115 -21.44 -9.48 -2.28
C ALA A 115 -21.45 -10.89 -2.88
N ASP A 116 -22.63 -11.47 -3.12
CA ASP A 116 -22.77 -12.82 -3.67
C ASP A 116 -22.25 -12.88 -5.11
N LYS A 117 -22.59 -11.84 -5.90
CA LYS A 117 -22.09 -11.70 -7.27
C LYS A 117 -20.56 -11.58 -7.30
N LEU A 118 -19.98 -10.78 -6.39
CA LEU A 118 -18.54 -10.59 -6.32
C LEU A 118 -17.81 -11.85 -5.84
N ALA A 119 -18.35 -12.58 -4.88
CA ALA A 119 -17.81 -13.88 -4.46
C ALA A 119 -17.89 -14.92 -5.58
N LYS A 120 -18.98 -14.93 -6.37
CA LYS A 120 -19.06 -15.78 -7.56
C LYS A 120 -17.97 -15.40 -8.57
N ARG A 121 -17.74 -14.10 -8.79
CA ARG A 121 -16.66 -13.64 -9.70
C ARG A 121 -15.28 -14.08 -9.22
N ALA A 122 -14.99 -13.96 -7.92
CA ALA A 122 -13.74 -14.45 -7.34
C ALA A 122 -13.58 -15.97 -7.58
N LYS A 123 -14.65 -16.75 -7.43
CA LYS A 123 -14.64 -18.20 -7.71
C LYS A 123 -14.33 -18.48 -9.19
N GLU A 124 -14.92 -17.75 -10.11
CA GLU A 124 -14.63 -17.87 -11.56
C GLU A 124 -13.15 -17.60 -11.85
N LEU A 125 -12.57 -16.54 -11.27
CA LEU A 125 -11.15 -16.22 -11.43
C LEU A 125 -10.24 -17.33 -10.84
N ALA A 126 -10.65 -17.96 -9.74
CA ALA A 126 -9.92 -19.09 -9.15
C ALA A 126 -10.00 -20.34 -10.05
N GLU A 127 -11.19 -20.66 -10.60
CA GLU A 127 -11.39 -21.75 -11.54
C GLU A 127 -10.57 -21.56 -12.85
N ASP A 128 -10.41 -20.30 -13.28
CA ASP A 128 -9.57 -19.92 -14.43
C ASP A 128 -8.07 -19.89 -14.10
N GLY A 129 -7.69 -20.13 -12.85
CA GLY A 129 -6.29 -20.11 -12.39
C GLY A 129 -5.67 -18.72 -12.31
N LYS A 130 -6.46 -17.65 -12.36
CA LYS A 130 -6.02 -16.26 -12.26
C LYS A 130 -5.62 -15.86 -10.83
N ILE A 131 -6.25 -16.49 -9.85
CA ILE A 131 -6.01 -16.30 -8.41
C ILE A 131 -5.89 -17.68 -7.73
N ASP A 132 -5.53 -17.70 -6.45
CA ASP A 132 -5.57 -18.93 -5.66
C ASP A 132 -6.99 -19.43 -5.44
N ASP A 133 -7.12 -20.73 -5.05
CA ASP A 133 -8.38 -21.27 -4.62
C ASP A 133 -8.89 -20.57 -3.36
N LEU A 134 -10.18 -20.21 -3.35
CA LEU A 134 -10.77 -19.44 -2.25
C LEU A 134 -10.78 -20.17 -0.90
N SER A 135 -10.56 -21.50 -0.90
CA SER A 135 -10.41 -22.23 0.35
C SER A 135 -9.22 -21.77 1.19
N GLY A 136 -8.23 -21.10 0.57
CA GLY A 136 -7.13 -20.46 1.28
C GLY A 136 -7.58 -19.38 2.26
N LEU A 137 -8.69 -18.69 1.96
CA LEU A 137 -9.26 -17.64 2.81
C LEU A 137 -9.88 -18.16 4.13
N ALA A 138 -10.14 -19.47 4.24
CA ALA A 138 -10.92 -20.02 5.36
C ALA A 138 -10.29 -19.78 6.74
N ASP A 139 -8.97 -19.72 6.81
CA ASP A 139 -8.23 -19.48 8.06
C ASP A 139 -7.79 -18.02 8.23
N ASP A 140 -7.98 -17.17 7.22
CA ASP A 140 -7.56 -15.79 7.22
C ASP A 140 -8.34 -14.94 8.23
N LYS A 141 -7.64 -13.95 8.80
CA LYS A 141 -8.21 -12.98 9.71
C LYS A 141 -8.48 -11.66 8.98
N VAL A 142 -9.74 -11.30 8.88
CA VAL A 142 -10.20 -10.11 8.15
C VAL A 142 -10.59 -9.01 9.13
N TYR A 143 -9.86 -7.90 9.08
CA TYR A 143 -10.17 -6.69 9.84
C TYR A 143 -10.73 -5.63 8.89
N LEU A 144 -11.98 -5.25 9.09
CA LEU A 144 -12.66 -4.21 8.33
C LEU A 144 -12.86 -2.98 9.21
N PHE A 145 -12.70 -1.79 8.64
CA PHE A 145 -12.89 -0.54 9.37
C PHE A 145 -13.67 0.49 8.56
N SER A 146 -14.65 1.14 9.23
CA SER A 146 -15.39 2.29 8.70
C SER A 146 -15.38 3.43 9.70
N GLY A 147 -14.91 4.60 9.30
CA GLY A 147 -15.02 5.83 10.06
C GLY A 147 -16.46 6.37 10.03
N ASN A 148 -17.02 6.76 11.20
CA ASN A 148 -18.40 7.24 11.27
C ASN A 148 -18.62 8.57 10.53
N ASP A 149 -17.54 9.33 10.32
CA ASP A 149 -17.55 10.61 9.61
C ASP A 149 -17.03 10.48 8.16
N ASP A 150 -16.74 9.24 7.70
CA ASP A 150 -16.23 8.98 6.34
C ASP A 150 -17.33 9.23 5.31
N GLN A 151 -17.10 10.23 4.47
CA GLN A 151 -17.96 10.57 3.34
C GLN A 151 -17.34 10.19 1.99
N THR A 152 -16.17 9.52 1.98
CA THR A 152 -15.48 9.09 0.76
C THR A 152 -15.84 7.66 0.41
N VAL A 153 -15.66 6.72 1.32
CA VAL A 153 -16.13 5.33 1.21
C VAL A 153 -17.19 5.11 2.28
N LEU A 154 -18.43 5.00 1.84
CA LEU A 154 -19.55 4.90 2.76
C LEU A 154 -19.55 3.54 3.47
N ARG A 155 -19.99 3.53 4.71
CA ARG A 155 -20.12 2.33 5.56
C ARG A 155 -20.79 1.15 4.84
N ALA A 156 -21.82 1.39 4.05
CA ALA A 156 -22.53 0.34 3.32
C ALA A 156 -21.63 -0.46 2.35
N VAL A 157 -20.54 0.14 1.87
CA VAL A 157 -19.51 -0.54 1.05
C VAL A 157 -18.70 -1.49 1.92
N VAL A 158 -18.24 -1.04 3.10
CA VAL A 158 -17.49 -1.87 4.05
C VAL A 158 -18.35 -3.02 4.60
N GLU A 159 -19.65 -2.77 4.81
CA GLU A 159 -20.61 -3.83 5.16
C GLU A 159 -20.81 -4.84 4.02
N ALA A 160 -20.77 -4.38 2.75
CA ALA A 160 -20.80 -5.29 1.61
C ALA A 160 -19.54 -6.15 1.56
N ASP A 161 -18.39 -5.62 1.96
CA ASP A 161 -17.14 -6.37 2.05
C ASP A 161 -17.23 -7.48 3.11
N LYS A 162 -17.78 -7.17 4.30
CA LYS A 162 -18.07 -8.22 5.30
C LYS A 162 -18.91 -9.36 4.73
N ARG A 163 -19.94 -9.02 3.93
CA ARG A 163 -20.79 -10.05 3.26
C ARG A 163 -20.02 -10.80 2.17
N PHE A 164 -19.12 -10.12 1.44
CA PHE A 164 -18.26 -10.77 0.45
C PHE A 164 -17.41 -11.86 1.08
N TYR A 165 -16.71 -11.57 2.18
CA TYR A 165 -15.90 -12.57 2.88
C TYR A 165 -16.72 -13.76 3.38
N ALA A 166 -17.92 -13.52 3.91
CA ALA A 166 -18.82 -14.58 4.30
C ALA A 166 -19.25 -15.46 3.10
N ALA A 167 -19.58 -14.85 1.96
CA ALA A 167 -19.95 -15.53 0.72
C ALA A 167 -18.74 -16.27 0.07
N ALA A 168 -17.51 -15.74 0.27
CA ALA A 168 -16.26 -16.38 -0.15
C ALA A 168 -15.82 -17.53 0.77
N GLY A 169 -16.52 -17.78 1.88
CA GLY A 169 -16.30 -18.93 2.76
C GLY A 169 -15.46 -18.63 4.02
N VAL A 170 -15.15 -17.36 4.31
CA VAL A 170 -14.48 -16.98 5.55
C VAL A 170 -15.45 -17.13 6.74
N PRO A 171 -15.11 -17.88 7.79
CA PRO A 171 -15.94 -17.98 8.98
C PRO A 171 -16.20 -16.64 9.65
N GLU A 172 -17.43 -16.41 10.14
CA GLU A 172 -17.80 -15.15 10.79
C GLU A 172 -16.87 -14.78 11.97
N ALA A 173 -16.38 -15.80 12.70
CA ALA A 173 -15.42 -15.61 13.79
C ALA A 173 -14.05 -15.07 13.34
N ASN A 174 -13.75 -15.10 12.06
CA ASN A 174 -12.53 -14.61 11.48
C ASN A 174 -12.69 -13.21 10.86
N VAL A 175 -13.90 -12.65 10.83
CA VAL A 175 -14.18 -11.33 10.26
C VAL A 175 -14.64 -10.36 11.36
N THR A 176 -13.94 -9.25 11.52
CA THR A 176 -14.39 -8.16 12.39
C THR A 176 -14.69 -6.90 11.58
N LEU A 177 -15.73 -6.18 11.95
CA LEU A 177 -16.04 -4.84 11.44
C LEU A 177 -16.00 -3.86 12.60
N VAL A 178 -15.02 -2.97 12.57
CA VAL A 178 -14.81 -1.94 13.59
C VAL A 178 -15.33 -0.60 13.07
N GLU A 179 -16.11 0.07 13.91
CA GLU A 179 -16.63 1.40 13.64
C GLU A 179 -16.16 2.35 14.74
N LYS A 180 -15.58 3.46 14.35
CA LYS A 180 -15.09 4.49 15.25
C LYS A 180 -15.40 5.88 14.70
N LYS A 181 -15.39 6.87 15.59
CA LYS A 181 -15.33 8.25 15.15
C LYS A 181 -14.06 8.44 14.30
N GLY A 182 -14.20 9.03 13.12
CA GLY A 182 -13.09 9.26 12.20
C GLY A 182 -13.61 9.57 10.81
N GLY A 183 -12.87 10.39 10.08
CA GLY A 183 -13.09 10.63 8.65
C GLY A 183 -12.46 9.56 7.78
N HIS A 184 -12.30 9.87 6.49
CA HIS A 184 -11.55 9.02 5.55
C HIS A 184 -10.06 9.16 5.81
N ALA A 185 -9.53 8.39 6.75
CA ALA A 185 -8.15 8.44 7.21
C ALA A 185 -7.74 7.16 7.93
N PHE A 186 -6.43 6.90 8.02
CA PHE A 186 -5.87 5.91 8.92
C PHE A 186 -5.81 6.51 10.33
N LEU A 187 -6.34 5.81 11.33
CA LEU A 187 -6.45 6.36 12.68
C LEU A 187 -5.22 6.03 13.53
N THR A 188 -4.82 6.98 14.33
CA THR A 188 -3.74 6.85 15.33
C THR A 188 -4.20 7.35 16.70
N GLU A 189 -3.42 7.08 17.73
CA GLU A 189 -3.68 7.63 19.05
C GLU A 189 -3.51 9.16 19.04
N THR A 190 -2.37 9.67 18.55
CA THR A 190 -1.96 11.06 18.71
C THR A 190 -1.44 11.74 17.44
N ASP A 191 -1.04 10.97 16.42
CA ASP A 191 -0.37 11.51 15.24
C ASP A 191 -1.38 11.90 14.16
N GLY A 192 -1.03 12.91 13.36
CA GLY A 192 -1.79 13.33 12.20
C GLY A 192 -2.75 14.50 12.44
N THR A 193 -3.80 14.57 11.64
CA THR A 193 -4.81 15.63 11.67
C THR A 193 -5.85 15.40 12.76
N ALA A 194 -6.68 16.40 13.04
CA ALA A 194 -7.80 16.24 13.98
C ALA A 194 -8.75 15.14 13.52
N CYS A 195 -9.23 14.33 14.47
CA CYS A 195 -10.18 13.25 14.25
C CYS A 195 -11.44 13.75 13.50
N GLY A 196 -11.91 12.97 12.52
CA GLY A 196 -13.06 13.30 11.68
C GLY A 196 -12.70 14.06 10.40
N LEU A 197 -11.46 14.53 10.24
CA LEU A 197 -11.02 15.18 9.01
C LEU A 197 -10.53 14.16 7.96
N SER A 198 -11.01 14.33 6.72
CA SER A 198 -10.59 13.59 5.55
C SER A 198 -9.69 14.47 4.68
N LYS A 199 -8.42 14.64 5.07
CA LYS A 199 -7.43 15.46 4.36
C LYS A 199 -6.02 14.96 4.58
N GLU A 200 -5.12 15.34 3.70
CA GLU A 200 -3.69 15.05 3.84
C GLU A 200 -3.15 15.35 5.24
N PRO A 201 -2.31 14.48 5.78
CA PRO A 201 -1.76 13.26 5.16
C PRO A 201 -2.67 12.01 5.26
N TYR A 202 -3.99 12.17 5.53
CA TYR A 202 -4.97 11.10 5.73
C TYR A 202 -4.58 10.14 6.88
N ILE A 203 -3.96 10.70 7.89
CA ILE A 203 -3.70 10.13 9.20
C ILE A 203 -4.36 11.04 10.22
N SER A 204 -5.12 10.48 11.15
CA SER A 204 -5.93 11.27 12.10
C SER A 204 -5.76 10.79 13.53
N ALA A 205 -5.46 11.73 14.42
CA ALA A 205 -5.40 11.53 15.87
C ALA A 205 -6.83 11.34 16.43
N CYS A 206 -7.21 10.10 16.68
CA CYS A 206 -8.56 9.70 17.10
C CYS A 206 -8.58 8.90 18.42
N ASP A 207 -7.49 8.90 19.19
CA ASP A 207 -7.35 8.08 20.40
C ASP A 207 -7.61 6.59 20.12
N TYR A 208 -7.10 6.12 18.96
CA TYR A 208 -7.26 4.75 18.51
C TYR A 208 -6.05 4.27 17.71
N ASP A 209 -5.35 3.25 18.23
CA ASP A 209 -4.21 2.63 17.54
C ASP A 209 -4.69 1.59 16.54
N GLN A 210 -4.90 2.03 15.30
CA GLN A 210 -5.43 1.18 14.25
C GLN A 210 -4.42 0.13 13.79
N ALA A 211 -3.12 0.48 13.76
CA ALA A 211 -2.07 -0.47 13.41
C ALA A 211 -2.04 -1.64 14.41
N LYS A 212 -2.11 -1.34 15.72
CA LYS A 212 -2.24 -2.35 16.77
C LYS A 212 -3.45 -3.24 16.56
N ALA A 213 -4.61 -2.63 16.36
CA ALA A 213 -5.87 -3.35 16.23
C ALA A 213 -5.85 -4.32 15.03
N ILE A 214 -5.30 -3.91 13.89
CA ILE A 214 -5.12 -4.75 12.70
C ILE A 214 -4.18 -5.92 13.02
N LEU A 215 -2.99 -5.64 13.55
CA LEU A 215 -1.98 -6.67 13.82
C LEU A 215 -2.43 -7.66 14.91
N GLU A 216 -3.10 -7.18 15.97
CA GLU A 216 -3.66 -8.07 17.01
C GLU A 216 -4.76 -8.97 16.47
N TRP A 217 -5.62 -8.46 15.58
CA TRP A 217 -6.66 -9.27 14.98
C TRP A 217 -6.07 -10.36 14.09
N ILE A 218 -5.07 -10.01 13.27
CA ILE A 218 -4.47 -10.94 12.31
C ILE A 218 -3.60 -11.98 13.00
N TYR A 219 -2.70 -11.57 13.88
CA TYR A 219 -1.69 -12.47 14.47
C TYR A 219 -2.07 -13.04 15.83
N GLY A 220 -3.22 -12.66 16.35
CA GLY A 220 -3.66 -13.03 17.70
C GLY A 220 -3.15 -12.05 18.76
N SER A 221 -3.94 -11.94 19.81
CA SER A 221 -3.69 -11.03 20.94
C SER A 221 -3.13 -11.77 22.15
N PRO A 222 -2.35 -11.07 23.00
CA PRO A 222 -1.85 -9.73 22.80
C PRO A 222 -0.57 -9.70 21.96
N LEU A 223 -0.37 -8.61 21.19
CA LEU A 223 0.96 -8.27 20.71
C LEU A 223 1.84 -7.87 21.88
N ALA A 224 3.15 -8.10 21.76
CA ALA A 224 4.09 -7.49 22.70
C ALA A 224 4.01 -5.95 22.60
N ASP A 225 4.06 -5.27 23.74
CA ASP A 225 4.05 -3.81 23.78
C ASP A 225 5.13 -3.21 22.90
N PRO A 226 4.88 -2.04 22.29
CA PRO A 226 5.86 -1.41 21.42
C PRO A 226 7.13 -1.04 22.20
N SER A 227 8.27 -1.10 21.54
CA SER A 227 9.52 -0.59 22.12
C SER A 227 9.40 0.92 22.38
N PRO A 228 9.96 1.43 23.48
CA PRO A 228 10.01 2.87 23.76
C PRO A 228 10.72 3.68 22.66
N SER A 229 11.59 3.04 21.92
CA SER A 229 12.27 3.60 20.73
C SER A 229 12.47 2.51 19.69
N LEU A 230 12.36 2.88 18.42
CA LEU A 230 12.64 1.97 17.32
C LEU A 230 14.12 1.57 17.32
N THR A 231 14.40 0.28 17.23
CA THR A 231 15.77 -0.28 17.14
C THR A 231 16.18 -0.57 15.71
N GLY A 232 15.18 -0.86 14.85
CA GLY A 232 15.38 -1.14 13.44
C GLY A 232 15.57 0.11 12.58
N LYS A 233 15.61 -0.10 11.27
CA LYS A 233 15.85 0.95 10.28
C LYS A 233 14.76 1.03 9.23
N PHE A 234 14.40 2.27 8.87
CA PHE A 234 13.71 2.53 7.62
C PHE A 234 14.73 2.58 6.48
N ILE A 235 14.56 1.71 5.51
CA ILE A 235 15.39 1.62 4.30
C ILE A 235 14.53 2.09 3.12
N THR A 236 15.01 3.10 2.39
CA THR A 236 14.44 3.48 1.09
C THR A 236 15.06 2.61 0.02
N PHE A 237 14.26 1.88 -0.74
CA PHE A 237 14.74 0.94 -1.75
C PHE A 237 14.22 1.25 -3.14
N ASP A 238 15.00 0.86 -4.16
CA ASP A 238 14.63 0.97 -5.57
C ASP A 238 13.54 -0.04 -5.93
N GLN A 239 12.37 0.45 -6.42
CA GLN A 239 11.26 -0.38 -6.88
C GLN A 239 11.37 -0.77 -8.36
N SER A 240 12.30 -0.16 -9.12
CA SER A 240 12.42 -0.41 -10.56
C SER A 240 12.66 -1.88 -10.95
N PRO A 241 13.41 -2.71 -10.17
CA PRO A 241 13.56 -4.12 -10.47
C PRO A 241 12.26 -4.94 -10.42
N PHE A 242 11.25 -4.44 -9.70
CA PHE A 242 9.94 -5.10 -9.55
C PHE A 242 8.91 -4.57 -10.55
N ASN A 243 9.22 -3.47 -11.25
CA ASN A 243 8.36 -2.85 -12.25
C ASN A 243 8.50 -3.55 -13.60
N LYS A 244 7.79 -4.66 -13.80
CA LYS A 244 7.85 -5.48 -15.03
C LYS A 244 6.95 -4.97 -16.15
N GLY A 245 6.25 -3.87 -15.97
CA GLY A 245 5.31 -3.33 -16.95
C GLY A 245 5.38 -1.82 -17.11
N VAL A 246 5.15 -1.32 -18.31
CA VAL A 246 5.15 0.13 -18.61
C VAL A 246 4.04 0.87 -17.88
N THR A 247 3.06 0.16 -17.36
CA THR A 247 1.81 0.70 -16.81
C THR A 247 1.60 0.40 -15.33
N SER A 248 2.58 -0.21 -14.62
CA SER A 248 2.38 -0.57 -13.20
C SER A 248 2.09 0.64 -12.30
N GLY A 249 2.59 1.83 -12.67
CA GLY A 249 2.41 3.03 -11.87
C GLY A 249 3.22 3.06 -10.57
N LEU A 250 4.14 2.11 -10.34
CA LEU A 250 5.02 2.13 -9.18
C LEU A 250 5.90 3.39 -9.18
N ALA A 251 6.04 4.02 -8.02
CA ALA A 251 7.05 5.04 -7.80
C ALA A 251 8.47 4.46 -7.93
N ALA A 252 9.47 5.31 -8.14
CA ALA A 252 10.86 4.86 -8.23
C ALA A 252 11.33 4.20 -6.92
N GLU A 253 10.86 4.69 -5.79
CA GLU A 253 11.30 4.27 -4.47
C GLU A 253 10.14 3.78 -3.61
N GLY A 254 10.38 2.69 -2.86
CA GLY A 254 9.57 2.23 -1.76
C GLY A 254 10.29 2.34 -0.44
N ALA A 255 9.65 1.95 0.66
CA ALA A 255 10.27 1.88 1.96
C ALA A 255 10.02 0.52 2.63
N VAL A 256 10.98 0.10 3.47
CA VAL A 256 10.83 -1.06 4.33
C VAL A 256 11.39 -0.74 5.72
N TYR A 257 10.65 -1.10 6.76
CA TYR A 257 11.17 -1.08 8.12
C TYR A 257 11.67 -2.47 8.51
N VAL A 258 12.93 -2.55 8.88
CA VAL A 258 13.60 -3.81 9.25
C VAL A 258 14.07 -3.71 10.69
N PRO A 259 13.47 -4.46 11.63
CA PRO A 259 13.96 -4.60 12.99
C PRO A 259 15.37 -5.17 13.04
N ASP A 260 16.21 -4.77 14.00
CA ASP A 260 17.57 -5.29 14.16
C ASP A 260 17.60 -6.82 14.33
N ASN A 261 16.59 -7.37 15.05
CA ASN A 261 16.48 -8.82 15.22
C ASN A 261 16.06 -9.56 13.94
N CYS A 262 15.41 -8.87 12.99
CA CYS A 262 15.06 -9.43 11.67
C CYS A 262 16.21 -9.28 10.67
N ALA A 263 17.03 -8.24 10.81
CA ALA A 263 18.24 -8.08 10.00
C ALA A 263 19.30 -9.15 10.28
N SER A 264 19.32 -9.67 11.52
CA SER A 264 20.33 -10.63 11.97
C SER A 264 19.85 -12.09 12.03
N HIS A 265 18.54 -12.33 12.04
CA HIS A 265 17.96 -13.67 12.18
C HIS A 265 16.76 -13.86 11.26
N PRO A 266 16.75 -14.86 10.38
CA PRO A 266 15.64 -15.16 9.49
C PRO A 266 14.36 -15.60 10.25
N GLY A 267 13.23 -15.71 9.52
CA GLY A 267 11.98 -16.20 10.06
C GLY A 267 11.10 -15.11 10.69
N CYS A 268 11.36 -13.83 10.44
CA CYS A 268 10.42 -12.75 10.76
C CYS A 268 9.18 -12.83 9.85
N ARG A 269 8.03 -12.37 10.36
CA ARG A 269 6.82 -12.20 9.57
C ARG A 269 6.93 -10.96 8.69
N LEU A 270 6.07 -10.86 7.67
CA LEU A 270 5.94 -9.67 6.83
C LEU A 270 4.55 -9.06 7.01
N HIS A 271 4.50 -7.74 7.17
CA HIS A 271 3.28 -6.96 6.99
C HIS A 271 3.47 -5.96 5.85
N ILE A 272 2.57 -5.98 4.87
CA ILE A 272 2.56 -5.05 3.74
C ILE A 272 1.55 -3.95 4.07
N ALA A 273 1.99 -2.70 4.14
CA ALA A 273 1.16 -1.55 4.46
C ALA A 273 1.01 -0.63 3.23
N LEU A 274 -0.21 -0.47 2.74
CA LEU A 274 -0.53 0.22 1.50
C LEU A 274 -1.24 1.55 1.78
N HIS A 275 -0.66 2.64 1.28
CA HIS A 275 -1.23 3.98 1.41
C HIS A 275 -2.50 4.18 0.57
N GLY A 276 -3.28 5.24 0.85
CA GLY A 276 -4.43 5.65 0.05
C GLY A 276 -4.06 6.52 -1.16
N CYS A 277 -5.08 6.96 -1.92
CA CYS A 277 -4.89 8.03 -2.91
C CYS A 277 -4.41 9.31 -2.20
N ASP A 278 -3.63 10.14 -2.90
CA ASP A 278 -3.02 11.38 -2.37
C ASP A 278 -2.20 11.17 -1.08
N GLN A 279 -1.78 9.94 -0.80
CA GLN A 279 -1.04 9.57 0.41
C GLN A 279 0.32 8.94 0.11
N ALA A 280 0.72 8.89 -1.16
CA ALA A 280 2.04 8.43 -1.56
C ALA A 280 3.15 9.34 -1.02
N ARG A 281 4.36 8.81 -0.91
CA ARG A 281 5.54 9.53 -0.42
C ARG A 281 5.81 10.84 -1.19
N GLU A 282 5.54 10.86 -2.49
CA GLU A 282 5.71 12.07 -3.31
C GLU A 282 4.74 13.19 -2.94
N THR A 283 3.59 12.87 -2.32
CA THR A 283 2.55 13.82 -1.93
C THR A 283 2.70 14.26 -0.48
N VAL A 284 2.82 13.31 0.45
CA VAL A 284 2.79 13.57 1.90
C VAL A 284 4.12 13.28 2.60
N GLY A 285 5.21 13.05 1.85
CA GLY A 285 6.48 12.64 2.44
C GLY A 285 6.37 11.29 3.12
N ASP A 286 7.10 11.11 4.22
CA ASP A 286 7.13 9.85 4.96
C ASP A 286 5.95 9.68 5.95
N ALA A 287 4.90 10.50 5.88
CA ALA A 287 3.83 10.49 6.88
C ALA A 287 3.20 9.10 7.05
N PHE A 288 2.71 8.46 5.99
CA PHE A 288 2.13 7.12 6.10
C PHE A 288 3.15 6.08 6.57
N ILE A 289 4.39 6.16 6.09
CA ILE A 289 5.47 5.23 6.43
C ILE A 289 5.82 5.30 7.93
N LYS A 290 5.90 6.51 8.49
CA LYS A 290 6.39 6.74 9.86
C LYS A 290 5.31 6.91 10.91
N GLU A 291 4.14 7.46 10.51
CA GLU A 291 3.09 7.85 11.44
C GLU A 291 1.91 6.89 11.47
N SER A 292 1.80 5.91 10.54
CA SER A 292 0.74 4.88 10.57
C SER A 292 0.80 3.96 11.80
N GLY A 293 1.92 3.95 12.53
CA GLY A 293 2.07 3.21 13.77
C GLY A 293 2.60 1.78 13.62
N PHE A 294 2.61 1.18 12.43
CA PHE A 294 3.05 -0.21 12.24
C PHE A 294 4.47 -0.49 12.73
N ALA A 295 5.43 0.42 12.47
CA ALA A 295 6.82 0.26 12.89
C ALA A 295 7.00 0.17 14.42
N ARG A 296 6.08 0.75 15.20
CA ARG A 296 6.11 0.69 16.67
C ARG A 296 6.02 -0.73 17.21
N TYR A 297 5.33 -1.63 16.49
CA TYR A 297 5.13 -3.04 16.86
C TYR A 297 6.13 -3.98 16.21
N ALA A 298 6.89 -3.51 15.23
CA ALA A 298 7.80 -4.32 14.43
C ALA A 298 8.93 -4.97 15.25
N ASP A 299 9.62 -4.18 16.07
CA ASP A 299 10.80 -4.63 16.84
C ASP A 299 10.48 -5.73 17.85
N THR A 300 9.37 -5.57 18.58
CA THR A 300 8.98 -6.48 19.66
C THR A 300 8.24 -7.72 19.18
N ASN A 301 7.67 -7.66 17.95
CA ASN A 301 6.86 -8.74 17.39
C ASN A 301 7.51 -9.46 16.20
N ARG A 302 8.82 -9.21 15.94
CA ARG A 302 9.56 -9.80 14.83
C ARG A 302 8.83 -9.64 13.48
N LEU A 303 8.51 -8.41 13.13
CA LEU A 303 7.69 -8.08 11.98
C LEU A 303 8.43 -7.09 11.06
N VAL A 304 8.72 -7.46 9.83
CA VAL A 304 9.20 -6.55 8.79
C VAL A 304 7.98 -5.83 8.21
N ILE A 305 8.04 -4.50 8.04
CA ILE A 305 6.94 -3.74 7.44
C ILE A 305 7.39 -3.22 6.08
N LEU A 306 6.71 -3.65 5.03
CA LEU A 306 6.95 -3.20 3.66
C LEU A 306 5.93 -2.11 3.29
N PHE A 307 6.40 -0.98 2.77
CA PHE A 307 5.61 0.15 2.31
C PHE A 307 5.88 0.41 0.82
N PRO A 308 5.30 -0.37 -0.09
CA PRO A 308 5.39 -0.08 -1.52
C PRO A 308 4.73 1.27 -1.84
N GLN A 309 5.14 1.90 -2.93
CA GLN A 309 4.69 3.24 -3.30
C GLN A 309 4.23 3.30 -4.75
N ILE A 310 3.16 4.06 -4.99
CA ILE A 310 2.63 4.38 -6.32
C ILE A 310 2.93 5.84 -6.64
N ALA A 311 3.26 6.12 -7.89
CA ALA A 311 3.41 7.46 -8.43
C ALA A 311 2.11 7.95 -9.09
N GLY A 312 1.90 9.26 -9.08
CA GLY A 312 0.86 9.89 -9.87
C GLY A 312 1.13 9.80 -11.38
N SER A 313 0.07 9.72 -12.18
CA SER A 313 0.16 9.71 -13.65
C SER A 313 -1.04 10.41 -14.29
N THR A 314 -1.04 10.56 -15.62
CA THR A 314 -2.16 11.20 -16.33
C THR A 314 -3.49 10.44 -16.14
N VAL A 315 -3.44 9.09 -16.07
CA VAL A 315 -4.63 8.26 -15.87
C VAL A 315 -4.93 7.98 -14.40
N ASN A 316 -3.99 8.29 -13.52
CA ASN A 316 -4.08 8.12 -12.07
C ASN A 316 -3.43 9.32 -11.36
N PRO A 317 -4.01 10.54 -11.46
CA PRO A 317 -3.38 11.76 -10.95
C PRO A 317 -3.24 11.80 -9.42
N HIS A 318 -3.99 10.97 -8.70
CA HIS A 318 -4.01 10.89 -7.24
C HIS A 318 -3.09 9.80 -6.69
N GLY A 319 -2.26 9.13 -7.51
CA GLY A 319 -1.37 8.07 -7.03
C GLY A 319 -2.10 6.97 -6.26
N CYS A 320 -3.26 6.54 -6.75
CA CYS A 320 -4.03 5.44 -6.15
C CYS A 320 -3.47 4.08 -6.58
N TRP A 321 -3.63 3.05 -5.75
CA TRP A 321 -3.44 1.67 -6.19
C TRP A 321 -4.49 1.29 -7.23
N ASP A 322 -4.16 0.32 -8.11
CA ASP A 322 -5.08 -0.10 -9.17
C ASP A 322 -6.14 -1.08 -8.64
N TRP A 323 -7.34 -0.54 -8.46
CA TRP A 323 -8.51 -1.29 -8.06
C TRP A 323 -9.70 -1.11 -9.04
N TRP A 324 -9.44 -0.47 -10.20
CA TRP A 324 -10.41 -0.29 -11.29
C TRP A 324 -9.85 -0.59 -12.69
N GLY A 325 -8.62 -1.13 -12.81
CA GLY A 325 -8.04 -1.60 -14.06
C GLY A 325 -7.38 -0.51 -14.90
N TYR A 326 -6.74 0.49 -14.28
CA TYR A 326 -6.01 1.50 -15.02
C TYR A 326 -4.64 1.03 -15.47
N SER A 327 -4.04 0.07 -14.81
CA SER A 327 -2.74 -0.49 -15.17
C SER A 327 -2.85 -1.69 -16.10
N ASP A 328 -3.88 -2.52 -15.91
CA ASP A 328 -4.13 -3.71 -16.72
C ASP A 328 -5.62 -4.12 -16.66
N ILE A 329 -6.09 -4.82 -17.70
CA ILE A 329 -7.46 -5.34 -17.73
C ILE A 329 -7.66 -6.50 -16.75
N ASP A 330 -6.61 -7.29 -16.55
CA ASP A 330 -6.58 -8.43 -15.61
C ASP A 330 -6.12 -8.01 -14.18
N TYR A 331 -6.36 -6.76 -13.79
CA TYR A 331 -5.87 -6.13 -12.56
C TYR A 331 -6.19 -6.86 -11.25
N LEU A 332 -7.07 -7.85 -11.29
CA LEU A 332 -7.46 -8.70 -10.15
C LEU A 332 -6.64 -9.99 -10.04
N SER A 333 -5.81 -10.28 -11.04
CA SER A 333 -5.05 -11.54 -11.10
C SER A 333 -3.71 -11.47 -10.38
N LYS A 334 -3.10 -12.63 -10.09
CA LYS A 334 -1.72 -12.73 -9.57
C LYS A 334 -0.70 -12.06 -10.50
N ASP A 335 -0.95 -12.13 -11.81
CA ASP A 335 -0.06 -11.58 -12.84
C ASP A 335 -0.31 -10.09 -13.10
N ALA A 336 -1.28 -9.48 -12.40
CA ALA A 336 -1.53 -8.05 -12.51
C ALA A 336 -0.28 -7.25 -12.10
N PRO A 337 0.08 -6.18 -12.84
CA PRO A 337 1.37 -5.51 -12.68
C PRO A 337 1.69 -5.09 -11.24
N GLN A 338 0.72 -4.58 -10.50
CA GLN A 338 0.94 -4.12 -9.12
C GLN A 338 0.93 -5.26 -8.10
N ILE A 339 0.00 -6.22 -8.23
CA ILE A 339 -0.05 -7.39 -7.36
C ILE A 339 1.24 -8.18 -7.50
N GLN A 340 1.67 -8.48 -8.73
CA GLN A 340 2.90 -9.20 -8.99
C GLN A 340 4.13 -8.46 -8.44
N ALA A 341 4.22 -7.13 -8.66
CA ALA A 341 5.35 -6.35 -8.18
C ALA A 341 5.47 -6.38 -6.63
N ILE A 342 4.36 -6.22 -5.92
CA ILE A 342 4.33 -6.30 -4.46
C ILE A 342 4.70 -7.71 -4.00
N TRP A 343 4.20 -8.74 -4.67
CA TRP A 343 4.51 -10.13 -4.33
C TRP A 343 5.97 -10.49 -4.62
N ASP A 344 6.55 -9.97 -5.70
CA ASP A 344 7.99 -10.12 -6.00
C ASP A 344 8.87 -9.41 -4.94
N MET A 345 8.43 -8.26 -4.40
CA MET A 345 9.10 -7.62 -3.25
C MET A 345 9.07 -8.51 -2.00
N ALA A 346 7.90 -9.10 -1.69
CA ALA A 346 7.78 -10.07 -0.60
C ALA A 346 8.68 -11.30 -0.83
N GLY A 347 8.71 -11.81 -2.06
CA GLY A 347 9.62 -12.89 -2.48
C GLY A 347 11.09 -12.54 -2.31
N ARG A 348 11.49 -11.30 -2.63
CA ARG A 348 12.87 -10.82 -2.41
C ARG A 348 13.23 -10.80 -0.93
N LEU A 349 12.33 -10.31 -0.08
CA LEU A 349 12.52 -10.32 1.38
C LEU A 349 12.61 -11.74 1.94
N ALA A 350 11.95 -12.72 1.32
CA ALA A 350 11.98 -14.13 1.73
C ALA A 350 13.26 -14.86 1.33
N MET A 351 14.04 -14.35 0.38
CA MET A 351 15.34 -14.95 0.03
C MET A 351 16.28 -14.93 1.24
N GLN A 352 17.11 -15.96 1.37
CA GLN A 352 18.16 -15.98 2.38
C GLN A 352 19.21 -14.88 2.10
N PRO A 353 19.74 -14.23 3.13
CA PRO A 353 20.78 -13.21 3.04
C PRO A 353 22.03 -13.64 2.28
#